data_40c3cffb5c934343149d8e9993d443b1
#
_entry.id   40c3cffb5c934343149d8e9993d443b1
#
_cell.length_a   1.000
_cell.length_b   1.000
_cell.length_c   1.000
_cell.angle_alpha   90.00
_cell.angle_beta   90.00
_cell.angle_gamma   90.00
#
_symmetry.space_group_name_H-M   'P 1'
#
loop_
_entity.id
_entity.type
_entity.pdbx_description
1 polymer ?
#
loop_
_entity_poly.entity_id
_entity_poly.type
_entity_poly.pdbx_seq_one_letter_code
_entity_poly.pdbx_strand_id
1 'polypeptide(L)'
;MTNEQYLLLAGLALVLILALAVRSAVVKKRRLKQRDFDRKLETVLQPEEEVAVIHRDKTGRWILTNKRLLLDTRDGFTATSFKKIKSISGVMPDGKKTVAPAKMVTVTIKADREIILHNTGDTFVELVKQLKKKTAKSKKK
;
A
#
# COMPACT_ATOMS: atom_id res chain seq x y z
N MET A 1 30.36 -44.34 -2.64
CA MET A 1 30.53 -42.87 -2.42
C MET A 1 31.84 -42.65 -1.68
N THR A 2 32.63 -41.71 -2.15
CA THR A 2 33.89 -41.31 -1.50
C THR A 2 33.58 -40.35 -0.34
N ASN A 3 34.52 -40.23 0.62
CA ASN A 3 34.38 -39.30 1.74
C ASN A 3 34.14 -37.84 1.30
N GLU A 4 34.70 -37.46 0.14
CA GLU A 4 34.49 -36.12 -0.45
C GLU A 4 33.05 -35.92 -0.91
N GLN A 5 32.40 -36.95 -1.43
CA GLN A 5 30.99 -36.85 -1.85
C GLN A 5 30.07 -36.73 -0.65
N TYR A 6 30.36 -37.37 0.48
CA TYR A 6 29.60 -37.18 1.72
C TYR A 6 29.76 -35.78 2.30
N LEU A 7 30.97 -35.22 2.26
CA LEU A 7 31.25 -33.85 2.72
C LEU A 7 30.52 -32.81 1.85
N LEU A 8 30.47 -32.98 0.54
CA LEU A 8 29.74 -32.12 -0.37
C LEU A 8 28.22 -32.18 -0.13
N LEU A 9 27.67 -33.37 0.06
CA LEU A 9 26.24 -33.56 0.36
C LEU A 9 25.88 -32.95 1.72
N ALA A 10 26.71 -33.15 2.74
CA ALA A 10 26.50 -32.56 4.06
C ALA A 10 26.55 -31.01 4.01
N GLY A 11 27.49 -30.45 3.25
CA GLY A 11 27.58 -29.00 3.03
C GLY A 11 26.36 -28.44 2.34
N LEU A 12 25.87 -29.13 1.30
CA LEU A 12 24.69 -28.73 0.53
C LEU A 12 23.42 -28.78 1.41
N ALA A 13 23.28 -29.83 2.22
CA ALA A 13 22.16 -29.96 3.17
C ALA A 13 22.20 -28.82 4.22
N LEU A 14 23.35 -28.45 4.71
CA LEU A 14 23.51 -27.39 5.70
C LEU A 14 23.15 -26.02 5.12
N VAL A 15 23.54 -25.74 3.88
CA VAL A 15 23.16 -24.51 3.15
C VAL A 15 21.64 -24.44 2.94
N LEU A 16 21.02 -25.57 2.57
CA LEU A 16 19.56 -25.64 2.40
C LEU A 16 18.81 -25.38 3.71
N ILE A 17 19.26 -25.97 4.82
CA ILE A 17 18.66 -25.75 6.14
C ILE A 17 18.79 -24.29 6.56
N LEU A 18 19.95 -23.67 6.37
CA LEU A 18 20.16 -22.24 6.64
C LEU A 18 19.26 -21.36 5.78
N ALA A 19 19.16 -21.63 4.50
CA ALA A 19 18.28 -20.88 3.59
C ALA A 19 16.79 -20.96 4.00
N LEU A 20 16.33 -22.14 4.39
CA LEU A 20 14.97 -22.34 4.91
C LEU A 20 14.74 -21.61 6.24
N ALA A 21 15.71 -21.66 7.15
CA ALA A 21 15.64 -20.94 8.42
C ALA A 21 15.55 -19.42 8.23
N VAL A 22 16.39 -18.85 7.37
CA VAL A 22 16.36 -17.42 7.03
C VAL A 22 15.01 -17.06 6.38
N ARG A 23 14.54 -17.86 5.42
CA ARG A 23 13.25 -17.62 4.78
C ARG A 23 12.09 -17.64 5.78
N SER A 24 12.07 -18.60 6.70
CA SER A 24 11.03 -18.70 7.73
C SER A 24 11.05 -17.50 8.69
N ALA A 25 12.22 -17.05 9.10
CA ALA A 25 12.41 -15.87 9.96
C ALA A 25 11.89 -14.58 9.26
N VAL A 26 12.20 -14.42 7.97
CA VAL A 26 11.72 -13.27 7.18
C VAL A 26 10.20 -13.29 7.05
N VAL A 27 9.60 -14.45 6.76
CA VAL A 27 8.15 -14.60 6.66
C VAL A 27 7.47 -14.30 8.01
N LYS A 28 8.01 -14.83 9.11
CA LYS A 28 7.51 -14.55 10.46
C LYS A 28 7.56 -13.07 10.80
N LYS A 29 8.67 -12.39 10.49
CA LYS A 29 8.83 -10.94 10.70
C LYS A 29 7.82 -10.12 9.88
N ARG A 30 7.57 -10.52 8.62
CA ARG A 30 6.55 -9.86 7.78
C ARG A 30 5.14 -10.04 8.35
N ARG A 31 4.78 -11.23 8.81
CA ARG A 31 3.47 -11.52 9.42
C ARG A 31 3.26 -10.71 10.71
N LEU A 32 4.28 -10.59 11.56
CA LEU A 32 4.20 -9.76 12.77
C LEU A 32 3.97 -8.29 12.42
N LYS A 33 4.74 -7.73 11.48
CA LYS A 33 4.54 -6.35 11.02
C LYS A 33 3.14 -6.11 10.43
N GLN A 34 2.59 -7.11 9.72
CA GLN A 34 1.24 -6.99 9.17
C GLN A 34 0.19 -7.00 10.29
N ARG A 35 0.29 -7.89 11.26
CA ARG A 35 -0.61 -7.93 12.43
C ARG A 35 -0.57 -6.64 13.25
N ASP A 36 0.63 -6.07 13.44
CA ASP A 36 0.78 -4.79 14.15
C ASP A 36 0.11 -3.65 13.37
N PHE A 37 0.23 -3.65 12.05
CA PHE A 37 -0.45 -2.70 11.19
C PHE A 37 -1.97 -2.86 11.27
N ASP A 38 -2.48 -4.08 11.13
CA ASP A 38 -3.91 -4.38 11.16
C ASP A 38 -4.53 -3.93 12.51
N ARG A 39 -3.86 -4.24 13.62
CA ARG A 39 -4.27 -3.78 14.96
C ARG A 39 -4.29 -2.27 15.07
N LYS A 40 -3.25 -1.58 14.60
CA LYS A 40 -3.22 -0.11 14.58
C LYS A 40 -4.33 0.47 13.72
N LEU A 41 -4.56 -0.11 12.55
CA LEU A 41 -5.62 0.32 11.65
C LEU A 41 -6.99 0.20 12.31
N GLU A 42 -7.29 -0.93 12.95
CA GLU A 42 -8.54 -1.14 13.71
C GLU A 42 -8.79 -0.07 14.77
N THR A 43 -7.74 0.41 15.46
CA THR A 43 -7.90 1.48 16.47
C THR A 43 -8.20 2.85 15.86
N VAL A 44 -7.88 3.06 14.60
CA VAL A 44 -8.06 4.34 13.89
C VAL A 44 -9.37 4.38 13.11
N LEU A 45 -9.86 3.23 12.65
CA LEU A 45 -11.12 3.14 11.90
C LEU A 45 -12.29 3.56 12.78
N GLN A 46 -13.19 4.34 12.18
CA GLN A 46 -14.46 4.72 12.81
C GLN A 46 -15.49 3.59 12.73
N PRO A 47 -16.53 3.59 13.57
CA PRO A 47 -17.63 2.64 13.42
C PRO A 47 -18.20 2.67 12.01
N GLU A 48 -18.45 1.49 11.44
CA GLU A 48 -18.95 1.31 10.06
C GLU A 48 -18.00 1.85 8.98
N GLU A 49 -16.73 2.04 9.30
CA GLU A 49 -15.71 2.41 8.33
C GLU A 49 -15.07 1.16 7.73
N GLU A 50 -15.18 1.00 6.42
CA GLU A 50 -14.66 -0.15 5.69
C GLU A 50 -13.49 0.25 4.78
N VAL A 51 -12.44 -0.56 4.78
CA VAL A 51 -11.30 -0.37 3.91
C VAL A 51 -11.63 -0.85 2.50
N ALA A 52 -11.49 0.03 1.53
CA ALA A 52 -11.74 -0.29 0.13
C ALA A 52 -10.45 -0.66 -0.62
N VAL A 53 -9.38 0.09 -0.42
CA VAL A 53 -8.08 -0.10 -1.10
C VAL A 53 -6.95 0.29 -0.16
N ILE A 54 -5.89 -0.48 -0.18
CA ILE A 54 -4.61 -0.15 0.46
C ILE A 54 -3.55 -0.04 -0.63
N HIS A 55 -2.89 1.10 -0.69
CA HIS A 55 -1.78 1.36 -1.61
C HIS A 55 -0.53 1.75 -0.81
N ARG A 56 0.61 1.18 -1.18
CA ARG A 56 1.89 1.50 -0.55
C ARG A 56 2.81 2.20 -1.54
N ASP A 57 3.36 3.32 -1.13
CA ASP A 57 4.39 4.04 -1.87
C ASP A 57 5.58 4.42 -0.97
N LYS A 58 6.47 5.29 -1.47
CA LYS A 58 7.62 5.79 -0.73
C LYS A 58 7.26 6.67 0.48
N THR A 59 6.07 7.25 0.47
CA THR A 59 5.57 8.12 1.55
C THR A 59 5.05 7.30 2.71
N GLY A 60 4.39 6.17 2.43
CA GLY A 60 3.79 5.32 3.46
C GLY A 60 2.74 4.39 2.89
N ARG A 61 1.75 4.04 3.70
CA ARG A 61 0.58 3.28 3.27
C ARG A 61 -0.63 4.19 3.18
N TRP A 62 -1.21 4.27 2.00
CA TRP A 62 -2.46 4.96 1.74
C TRP A 62 -3.62 3.99 1.88
N ILE A 63 -4.56 4.30 2.75
CA ILE A 63 -5.75 3.49 3.00
C ILE A 63 -6.96 4.31 2.57
N LEU A 64 -7.63 3.86 1.53
CA LEU A 64 -8.90 4.41 1.09
C LEU A 64 -10.02 3.67 1.79
N THR A 65 -10.84 4.40 2.54
CA THR A 65 -12.02 3.85 3.19
C THR A 65 -13.31 4.37 2.53
N ASN A 66 -14.45 3.87 2.99
CA ASN A 66 -15.75 4.40 2.57
C ASN A 66 -16.04 5.83 3.10
N LYS A 67 -15.23 6.36 4.04
CA LYS A 67 -15.44 7.67 4.68
C LYS A 67 -14.34 8.69 4.39
N ARG A 68 -13.09 8.25 4.25
CA ARG A 68 -11.93 9.14 4.16
C ARG A 68 -10.70 8.45 3.56
N LEU A 69 -9.68 9.23 3.29
CA LEU A 69 -8.35 8.75 2.92
C LEU A 69 -7.43 8.84 4.14
N LEU A 70 -6.79 7.74 4.49
CA LEU A 70 -5.81 7.67 5.57
C LEU A 70 -4.42 7.49 5.00
N LEU A 71 -3.42 8.09 5.64
CA LEU A 71 -2.01 7.86 5.38
C LEU A 71 -1.34 7.37 6.65
N ASP A 72 -0.78 6.16 6.62
CA ASP A 72 0.05 5.58 7.67
C ASP A 72 1.52 5.87 7.38
N THR A 73 2.14 6.67 8.23
CA THR A 73 3.56 7.01 8.20
C THR A 73 4.26 6.52 9.47
N ARG A 74 5.55 6.79 9.59
CA ARG A 74 6.29 6.50 10.82
C ARG A 74 5.77 7.30 12.03
N ASP A 75 5.23 8.48 11.77
CA ASP A 75 4.75 9.42 12.80
C ASP A 75 3.28 9.16 13.19
N GLY A 76 2.63 8.20 12.53
CA GLY A 76 1.24 7.81 12.79
C GLY A 76 0.31 7.97 11.59
N PHE A 77 -0.99 7.95 11.87
CA PHE A 77 -2.03 8.07 10.85
C PHE A 77 -2.47 9.52 10.67
N THR A 78 -2.56 9.95 9.41
CA THR A 78 -3.16 11.23 9.02
C THR A 78 -4.43 10.96 8.21
N ALA A 79 -5.52 11.66 8.50
CA ALA A 79 -6.81 11.48 7.84
C ALA A 79 -7.16 12.69 6.97
N THR A 80 -7.65 12.42 5.75
CA THR A 80 -8.18 13.44 4.83
C THR A 80 -9.61 13.08 4.48
N SER A 81 -10.57 13.90 4.91
CA SER A 81 -11.99 13.73 4.60
C SER A 81 -12.24 13.96 3.10
N PHE A 82 -13.17 13.21 2.51
CA PHE A 82 -13.58 13.42 1.11
C PHE A 82 -14.17 14.81 0.84
N LYS A 83 -14.76 15.46 1.84
CA LYS A 83 -15.26 16.84 1.71
C LYS A 83 -14.14 17.84 1.41
N LYS A 84 -12.91 17.54 1.83
CA LYS A 84 -11.73 18.37 1.60
C LYS A 84 -11.08 18.11 0.24
N ILE A 85 -11.42 17.03 -0.45
CA ILE A 85 -10.86 16.68 -1.74
C ILE A 85 -11.56 17.47 -2.84
N LYS A 86 -10.85 18.42 -3.43
CA LYS A 86 -11.39 19.32 -4.48
C LYS A 86 -11.28 18.71 -5.88
N SER A 87 -10.17 18.06 -6.18
CA SER A 87 -9.92 17.47 -7.49
C SER A 87 -8.96 16.29 -7.41
N ILE A 88 -9.05 15.42 -8.41
CA ILE A 88 -8.19 14.25 -8.58
C ILE A 88 -7.66 14.27 -10.00
N SER A 89 -6.35 14.12 -10.19
CA SER A 89 -5.73 13.98 -11.50
C SER A 89 -4.70 12.85 -11.50
N GLY A 90 -4.60 12.14 -12.62
CA GLY A 90 -3.54 11.16 -12.85
C GLY A 90 -2.53 11.71 -13.83
N VAL A 91 -1.25 11.49 -13.54
CA VAL A 91 -0.14 11.93 -14.38
C VAL A 91 0.77 10.74 -14.66
N MET A 92 1.09 10.53 -15.94
CA MET A 92 2.08 9.53 -16.37
C MET A 92 3.50 10.00 -15.99
N PRO A 93 4.50 9.08 -15.94
CA PRO A 93 5.89 9.45 -15.69
C PRO A 93 6.46 10.50 -16.66
N ASP A 94 5.92 10.57 -17.88
CA ASP A 94 6.26 11.56 -18.90
C ASP A 94 5.52 12.90 -18.75
N GLY A 95 4.80 13.10 -17.67
CA GLY A 95 4.01 14.30 -17.39
C GLY A 95 2.63 14.35 -18.06
N LYS A 96 2.26 13.36 -18.87
CA LYS A 96 0.94 13.33 -19.52
C LYS A 96 -0.17 12.95 -18.54
N LYS A 97 -1.27 13.67 -18.59
CA LYS A 97 -2.47 13.33 -17.82
C LYS A 97 -3.16 12.11 -18.40
N THR A 98 -3.51 11.15 -17.55
CA THR A 98 -4.20 9.94 -17.97
C THR A 98 -5.16 9.42 -16.92
N VAL A 99 -6.14 8.67 -17.38
CA VAL A 99 -7.02 7.83 -16.55
C VAL A 99 -6.92 6.36 -16.95
N ALA A 100 -6.05 6.05 -17.90
CA ALA A 100 -5.83 4.68 -18.36
C ALA A 100 -4.97 3.88 -17.37
N PRO A 101 -5.07 2.55 -17.35
CA PRO A 101 -4.17 1.72 -16.56
C PRO A 101 -2.74 1.89 -17.03
N ALA A 102 -1.84 2.14 -16.09
CA ALA A 102 -0.41 2.28 -16.34
C ALA A 102 0.39 1.78 -15.14
N LYS A 103 1.58 1.26 -15.41
CA LYS A 103 2.41 0.65 -14.36
C LYS A 103 3.01 1.67 -13.39
N MET A 104 3.27 2.87 -13.80
CA MET A 104 3.89 3.89 -12.96
C MET A 104 3.19 5.22 -13.17
N VAL A 105 2.20 5.52 -12.36
CA VAL A 105 1.42 6.75 -12.43
C VAL A 105 1.40 7.43 -11.08
N THR A 106 1.41 8.74 -11.10
CA THR A 106 1.18 9.56 -9.92
C THR A 106 -0.26 10.07 -9.94
N VAL A 107 -0.99 9.83 -8.88
CA VAL A 107 -2.31 10.41 -8.65
C VAL A 107 -2.16 11.63 -7.76
N THR A 108 -2.59 12.78 -8.24
CA THR A 108 -2.60 14.01 -7.47
C THR A 108 -4.01 14.28 -6.97
N ILE A 109 -4.15 14.44 -5.68
CA ILE A 109 -5.38 14.78 -4.99
C ILE A 109 -5.22 16.19 -4.44
N LYS A 110 -5.99 17.14 -4.94
CA LYS A 110 -6.04 18.50 -4.40
C LYS A 110 -7.05 18.54 -3.28
N ALA A 111 -6.57 18.77 -2.08
CA ALA A 111 -7.34 18.98 -0.86
C ALA A 111 -7.02 20.39 -0.32
N ASP A 112 -6.94 20.59 0.98
CA ASP A 112 -6.40 21.83 1.57
C ASP A 112 -4.90 21.98 1.26
N ARG A 113 -4.23 20.86 1.03
CA ARG A 113 -2.87 20.74 0.51
C ARG A 113 -2.84 19.67 -0.59
N GLU A 114 -1.87 19.74 -1.45
CA GLU A 114 -1.67 18.73 -2.48
C GLU A 114 -1.19 17.41 -1.86
N ILE A 115 -1.87 16.32 -2.23
CA ILE A 115 -1.53 14.95 -1.83
C ILE A 115 -1.16 14.19 -3.09
N ILE A 116 0.04 13.61 -3.11
CA ILE A 116 0.57 12.88 -4.26
C ILE A 116 0.77 11.41 -3.88
N LEU A 117 0.11 10.52 -4.61
CA LEU A 117 0.30 9.07 -4.51
C LEU A 117 1.19 8.62 -5.67
N HIS A 118 2.33 8.01 -5.34
CA HIS A 118 3.30 7.56 -6.33
C HIS A 118 3.11 6.07 -6.65
N ASN A 119 3.52 5.69 -7.85
CA ASN A 119 3.60 4.29 -8.29
C ASN A 119 2.32 3.50 -7.99
N THR A 120 1.18 4.08 -8.34
CA THR A 120 -0.13 3.48 -8.08
C THR A 120 -0.36 2.19 -8.85
N GLY A 121 0.42 1.95 -9.93
CA GLY A 121 0.48 0.67 -10.62
C GLY A 121 -0.88 0.12 -11.03
N ASP A 122 -1.09 -1.17 -10.76
CA ASP A 122 -2.32 -1.89 -11.15
C ASP A 122 -3.57 -1.42 -10.38
N THR A 123 -3.39 -0.78 -9.23
CA THR A 123 -4.50 -0.25 -8.41
C THR A 123 -4.93 1.14 -8.81
N PHE A 124 -4.20 1.79 -9.74
CA PHE A 124 -4.42 3.19 -10.12
C PHE A 124 -5.86 3.47 -10.57
N VAL A 125 -6.36 2.70 -11.53
CA VAL A 125 -7.70 2.94 -12.10
C VAL A 125 -8.79 2.75 -11.05
N GLU A 126 -8.66 1.72 -10.23
CA GLU A 126 -9.61 1.44 -9.17
C GLU A 126 -9.60 2.53 -8.10
N LEU A 127 -8.42 2.96 -7.65
CA LEU A 127 -8.24 4.04 -6.70
C LEU A 127 -8.88 5.34 -7.22
N VAL A 128 -8.60 5.73 -8.46
CA VAL A 128 -9.17 6.94 -9.07
C VAL A 128 -10.69 6.86 -9.17
N LYS A 129 -11.24 5.72 -9.61
CA LYS A 129 -12.68 5.52 -9.69
C LYS A 129 -13.35 5.66 -8.32
N GLN A 130 -12.80 5.04 -7.30
CA GLN A 130 -13.36 5.08 -5.96
C GLN A 130 -13.30 6.49 -5.35
N LEU A 131 -12.16 7.17 -5.48
CA LEU A 131 -11.99 8.53 -4.98
C LEU A 131 -12.95 9.51 -5.69
N LYS A 132 -13.07 9.43 -7.01
CA LYS A 132 -14.03 10.24 -7.79
C LYS A 132 -15.47 10.01 -7.36
N LYS A 133 -15.88 8.74 -7.23
CA LYS A 133 -17.24 8.39 -6.79
C LYS A 133 -17.56 8.95 -5.41
N LYS A 134 -16.63 8.89 -4.48
CA LYS A 134 -16.81 9.38 -3.11
C LYS A 134 -16.81 10.90 -3.05
N THR A 135 -15.96 11.56 -3.83
CA THR A 135 -15.94 13.03 -3.94
C THR A 135 -17.23 13.56 -4.54
N ALA A 136 -17.80 12.90 -5.54
CA ALA A 136 -19.06 13.29 -6.14
C ALA A 136 -20.26 13.18 -5.16
N LYS A 137 -20.29 12.11 -4.34
CA LYS A 137 -21.30 11.96 -3.29
C LYS A 137 -21.18 13.02 -2.19
N SER A 138 -19.97 13.44 -1.88
CA SER A 138 -19.69 14.48 -0.87
C SER A 138 -20.14 15.87 -1.29
N LYS A 139 -20.26 16.16 -2.61
CA LYS A 139 -20.73 17.44 -3.15
C LYS A 139 -22.26 17.58 -3.20
N LYS A 140 -22.99 16.45 -3.10
CA LYS A 140 -24.48 16.45 -3.18
C LYS A 140 -25.17 16.58 -1.81
N LYS A 141 -24.40 16.61 -0.73
CA LYS A 141 -24.89 16.89 0.64
C LYS A 141 -24.44 18.28 1.09
#